data_2a4317342a172afdbdf4b203cd1e71ac
#
_entry.id   2a4317342a172afdbdf4b203cd1e71ac
#
_cell.length_a   1.000
_cell.length_b   1.000
_cell.length_c   1.000
_cell.angle_alpha   90.00
_cell.angle_beta   90.00
_cell.angle_gamma   90.00
#
_symmetry.space_group_name_H-M   'P 1'
#
loop_
_entity.id
_entity.type
_entity.pdbx_description
1 polymer ?
#
loop_
_entity_poly.entity_id
_entity_poly.type
_entity_poly.pdbx_seq_one_letter_code
_entity_poly.pdbx_strand_id
1 'polypeptide(L)' 'MRKSMTQSIPQDPIMLLSFTNMQLRDHFKNLTEFCNAYMIDEAHIIQKLQLVDYTYNENTNQFI' A
#
# COMPACT_ATOMS: atom_id res chain seq x y z
N MET A 1 19.28 -12.36 -9.58
CA MET A 1 18.89 -11.91 -9.34
C MET A 1 18.38 -11.40 -9.11
N ARG A 2 17.96 -11.31 -9.07
CA ARG A 2 17.37 -10.80 -8.71
C ARG A 2 16.49 -10.50 -8.46
N LYS A 3 16.05 -10.59 -8.23
CA LYS A 3 15.21 -10.32 -7.95
C LYS A 3 14.59 -9.80 -7.47
N SER A 4 14.18 -9.75 -7.24
CA SER A 4 13.48 -9.33 -6.76
C SER A 4 13.17 -8.70 -6.27
N MET A 5 12.67 -8.38 -6.27
CA MET A 5 12.26 -7.68 -5.74
C MET A 5 11.40 -7.54 -5.18
N THR A 6 11.01 -7.95 -5.42
CA THR A 6 9.98 -7.81 -5.07
C THR A 6 9.52 -7.76 -4.07
N GLN A 7 9.45 -7.53 -3.76
CA GLN A 7 9.12 -7.28 -3.05
C GLN A 7 8.77 -7.36 -1.85
N SER A 8 9.38 -7.11 -1.09
CA SER A 8 8.81 -7.27 0.21
C SER A 8 8.35 -5.94 0.75
N ILE A 9 7.10 -5.95 1.19
CA ILE A 9 6.52 -4.76 1.79
C ILE A 9 6.53 -4.95 3.30
N PRO A 10 6.48 -3.85 4.08
CA PRO A 10 6.43 -3.97 5.54
C PRO A 10 5.21 -4.76 6.01
N GLN A 11 5.40 -5.59 7.02
CA GLN A 11 4.32 -6.36 7.61
C GLN A 11 3.65 -5.63 8.77
N ASP A 12 4.37 -4.76 9.44
CA ASP A 12 3.83 -3.96 10.52
C ASP A 12 2.85 -2.93 9.96
N PRO A 13 1.61 -2.85 10.49
CA PRO A 13 0.61 -1.94 9.92
C PRO A 13 1.05 -0.48 9.87
N ILE A 14 1.76 0.01 10.88
CA ILE A 14 2.19 1.41 10.89
C ILE A 14 3.27 1.66 9.82
N MET A 15 4.22 0.74 9.70
CA MET A 15 5.24 0.85 8.66
C MET A 15 4.64 0.67 7.28
N LEU A 16 3.67 -0.24 7.16
CA LEU A 16 2.97 -0.44 5.91
C LEU A 16 2.22 0.82 5.48
N LEU A 17 1.58 1.49 6.45
CA LEU A 17 0.88 2.74 6.19
C LEU A 17 1.81 3.79 5.60
N SER A 18 2.96 4.01 6.22
CA SER A 18 3.94 4.98 5.73
C SER A 18 4.45 4.62 4.35
N PHE A 19 4.79 3.36 4.17
CA PHE A 19 5.30 2.88 2.88
C PHE A 19 4.26 3.06 1.79
N THR A 20 3.02 2.62 2.05
CA THR A 20 1.96 2.68 1.06
C THR A 20 1.63 4.12 0.67
N ASN A 21 1.47 5.00 1.66
CA ASN A 21 1.17 6.39 1.37
C ASN A 21 2.28 7.07 0.58
N MET A 22 3.53 6.74 0.88
CA MET A 22 4.65 7.29 0.12
C MET A 22 4.60 6.83 -1.33
N GLN A 23 4.32 5.55 -1.55
CA GLN A 23 4.23 5.00 -2.90
C GLN A 23 3.09 5.62 -3.69
N LEU A 24 1.93 5.80 -3.04
CA LEU A 24 0.79 6.43 -3.68
C LEU A 24 1.06 7.88 -4.03
N ARG A 25 1.79 8.58 -3.17
CA ARG A 25 2.11 9.98 -3.43
C ARG A 25 3.09 10.14 -4.59
N ASP A 26 4.10 9.25 -4.65
CA ASP A 26 5.23 9.45 -5.54
C ASP A 26 5.19 8.62 -6.81
N HIS A 27 4.51 7.47 -6.82
CA HIS A 27 4.69 6.52 -7.92
C HIS A 27 3.40 5.96 -8.53
N PHE A 28 2.29 5.97 -7.82
CA PHE A 28 1.07 5.33 -8.30
C PHE A 28 -0.12 6.27 -8.20
N LYS A 29 -1.00 6.21 -9.19
CA LYS A 29 -2.18 7.07 -9.23
C LYS A 29 -3.28 6.64 -8.28
N ASN A 30 -3.32 5.37 -7.95
CA ASN A 30 -4.37 4.84 -7.09
C ASN A 30 -3.92 3.54 -6.45
N LEU A 31 -4.73 3.07 -5.51
CA LEU A 31 -4.38 1.88 -4.75
C LEU A 31 -4.31 0.64 -5.63
N THR A 32 -5.20 0.54 -6.63
CA THR A 32 -5.21 -0.59 -7.52
C THR A 32 -3.89 -0.74 -8.27
N GLU A 33 -3.35 0.37 -8.77
CA GLU A 33 -2.07 0.35 -9.47
C GLU A 33 -0.93 -0.09 -8.56
N PHE A 34 -0.93 0.43 -7.33
CA PHE A 34 0.08 0.04 -6.35
C PHE A 34 0.02 -1.46 -6.07
N CYS A 35 -1.18 -1.96 -5.83
CA CYS A 35 -1.36 -3.37 -5.50
C CYS A 35 -0.98 -4.26 -6.67
N ASN A 36 -1.32 -3.86 -7.89
CA ASN A 36 -0.95 -4.63 -9.07
C ASN A 36 0.56 -4.70 -9.25
N ALA A 37 1.24 -3.58 -9.03
CA ALA A 37 2.70 -3.53 -9.21
C ALA A 37 3.43 -4.42 -8.21
N TYR A 38 2.90 -4.53 -7.00
CA TYR A 38 3.52 -5.34 -5.95
C TYR A 38 2.89 -6.72 -5.82
N MET A 39 1.91 -7.02 -6.68
CA MET A 39 1.21 -8.30 -6.68
C MET A 39 0.57 -8.59 -5.33
N ILE A 40 -0.09 -7.59 -4.78
CA ILE A 40 -0.75 -7.66 -3.48
C ILE A 40 -2.25 -7.65 -3.66
N ASP A 41 -2.95 -8.45 -2.84
CA ASP A 41 -4.41 -8.40 -2.80
C ASP A 41 -4.84 -7.09 -2.15
N GLU A 42 -5.60 -6.29 -2.88
CA GLU A 42 -6.06 -4.99 -2.40
C GLU A 42 -6.84 -5.10 -1.10
N ALA A 43 -7.71 -6.11 -1.00
CA ALA A 43 -8.49 -6.33 0.21
C ALA A 43 -7.60 -6.60 1.42
N HIS A 44 -6.49 -7.28 1.21
CA HIS A 44 -5.57 -7.58 2.29
C HIS A 44 -4.96 -6.30 2.88
N ILE A 45 -4.52 -5.39 2.01
CA ILE A 45 -3.94 -4.13 2.45
C ILE A 45 -4.98 -3.28 3.17
N ILE A 46 -6.20 -3.21 2.61
CA ILE A 46 -7.27 -2.43 3.22
C ILE A 46 -7.58 -2.93 4.63
N GLN A 47 -7.70 -4.25 4.79
CA GLN A 47 -7.98 -4.82 6.10
C GLN A 47 -6.86 -4.57 7.09
N LYS A 48 -5.62 -4.69 6.62
CA LYS A 48 -4.48 -4.54 7.50
C LYS A 48 -4.36 -3.11 8.03
N LEU A 49 -4.59 -2.12 7.17
CA LEU A 49 -4.51 -0.72 7.59
C LEU A 49 -5.73 -0.31 8.40
N GLN A 50 -6.86 -0.99 8.22
CA GLN A 50 -8.02 -0.75 9.04
C GLN A 50 -7.79 -1.13 10.50
N LEU A 51 -6.87 -2.06 10.75
CA LEU A 51 -6.50 -2.43 12.12
C LEU A 51 -5.93 -1.26 12.91
N VAL A 52 -5.38 -0.26 12.23
CA VAL A 52 -4.86 0.94 12.86
C VAL A 52 -5.71 2.16 12.51
N ASP A 53 -6.96 1.91 12.13
CA ASP A 53 -7.98 2.94 11.88
C ASP A 53 -7.69 3.83 10.68
N TYR A 54 -7.03 3.31 9.65
CA TYR A 54 -6.80 4.05 8.42
C TYR A 54 -7.59 3.45 7.28
N THR A 55 -8.21 4.32 6.49
CA THR A 55 -9.04 3.94 5.36
C THR A 55 -8.55 4.66 4.11
N TYR A 56 -8.60 3.99 2.97
CA TYR A 56 -8.16 4.59 1.72
C TYR A 56 -9.16 5.66 1.26
N ASN A 57 -8.64 6.85 0.96
CA ASN A 57 -9.43 7.94 0.40
C ASN A 57 -8.96 8.16 -1.04
N GLU A 58 -9.83 7.81 -2.00
CA GLU A 58 -9.42 7.89 -3.40
C GLU A 58 -9.36 9.34 -3.90
N ASN A 59 -10.01 10.27 -3.23
CA ASN A 59 -9.93 11.69 -3.64
C ASN A 59 -8.54 12.27 -3.40
N THR A 60 -7.89 11.84 -2.34
CA THR A 60 -6.54 12.31 -2.00
C THR A 60 -5.48 11.26 -2.30
N ASN A 61 -5.89 10.08 -2.72
CA ASN A 61 -5.00 8.96 -3.04
C ASN A 61 -4.08 8.63 -1.87
N GLN A 62 -4.68 8.46 -0.70
CA GLN A 62 -3.92 8.12 0.50
C GLN A 62 -4.82 7.49 1.54
N PHE A 63 -4.21 6.76 2.46
CA PHE A 63 -4.90 6.25 3.64
C PHE A 63 -4.92 7.33 4.71
N ILE A 64 -6.10 7.58 5.23
CA ILE A 64 -6.29 8.62 6.25
C ILE A 64 -7.16 8.11 7.38
#